data_19824926f9598f5fdef0e8280d56695a
#
_entry.id   19824926f9598f5fdef0e8280d56695a
#
_cell.length_a   1.000
_cell.length_b   1.000
_cell.length_c   1.000
_cell.angle_alpha   90.00
_cell.angle_beta   90.00
_cell.angle_gamma   90.00
#
_symmetry.space_group_name_H-M   'P 1'
#
loop_
_entity.id
_entity.type
_entity.pdbx_description
1 polymer ?
#
loop_
_entity_poly.entity_id
_entity_poly.type
_entity_poly.pdbx_seq_one_letter_code
_entity_poly.pdbx_strand_id
1 'polypeptide(L)'
;MIIIKKKLTLPEYRERKEIYETLGYKEVKVEEISDLKVRVTYEVDNDDPCYPTIRRLERKLYRQGPPFWPVILLVFIAFGLLSTFVVLLAKQGDKFDLLTNALAFLLPAFTVLALDVLYTFFYFSANKRILEESPLYKNDIASIVQRIRNK
;
A
#
# COMPACT_ATOMS: atom_id res chain seq x y z
N MET A 1 -9.18 15.65 23.68
CA MET A 1 -8.88 16.12 22.30
C MET A 1 -7.52 15.66 21.82
N ILE A 2 -7.39 15.16 20.59
CA ILE A 2 -6.13 14.68 19.99
C ILE A 2 -5.79 15.54 18.77
N ILE A 3 -4.49 15.87 18.62
CA ILE A 3 -3.98 16.57 17.44
C ILE A 3 -3.36 15.57 16.48
N ILE A 4 -3.84 15.51 15.25
CA ILE A 4 -3.37 14.63 14.19
C ILE A 4 -2.73 15.46 13.08
N LYS A 5 -1.46 15.18 12.76
CA LYS A 5 -0.74 15.83 11.66
C LYS A 5 -0.65 14.89 10.47
N LYS A 6 -1.08 15.34 9.30
CA LYS A 6 -1.02 14.59 8.05
C LYS A 6 -0.25 15.35 6.99
N LYS A 7 0.61 14.64 6.25
CA LYS A 7 1.26 15.17 5.06
C LYS A 7 0.48 14.64 3.85
N LEU A 8 -0.05 15.55 3.05
CA LEU A 8 -0.88 15.25 1.89
C LEU A 8 -0.32 15.99 0.68
N THR A 9 -0.56 15.46 -0.51
CA THR A 9 -0.40 16.26 -1.73
C THR A 9 -1.56 17.24 -1.85
N LEU A 10 -1.39 18.31 -2.59
CA LEU A 10 -2.42 19.35 -2.79
C LEU A 10 -3.74 18.78 -3.38
N PRO A 11 -3.70 17.88 -4.39
CA PRO A 11 -4.90 17.21 -4.87
C PRO A 11 -5.57 16.35 -3.80
N GLU A 12 -4.80 15.53 -3.07
CA GLU A 12 -5.33 14.70 -1.98
C GLU A 12 -5.95 15.54 -0.86
N TYR A 13 -5.36 16.68 -0.53
CA TYR A 13 -5.91 17.57 0.48
C TYR A 13 -7.28 18.10 0.06
N ARG A 14 -7.43 18.57 -1.19
CA ARG A 14 -8.70 19.08 -1.70
C ARG A 14 -9.78 17.99 -1.69
N GLU A 15 -9.45 16.79 -2.16
CA GLU A 15 -10.38 15.66 -2.19
C GLU A 15 -10.81 15.22 -0.77
N ARG A 16 -9.87 15.23 0.17
CA ARG A 16 -10.09 14.68 1.52
C ARG A 16 -10.66 15.68 2.51
N LYS A 17 -10.63 16.98 2.21
CA LYS A 17 -11.07 18.03 3.13
C LYS A 17 -12.51 17.81 3.57
N GLU A 18 -13.45 17.72 2.64
CA GLU A 18 -14.88 17.51 2.92
C GLU A 18 -15.13 16.19 3.68
N ILE A 19 -14.39 15.16 3.33
CA ILE A 19 -14.48 13.84 4.01
C ILE A 19 -14.05 13.95 5.46
N TYR A 20 -12.93 14.65 5.75
CA TYR A 20 -12.47 14.85 7.14
C TYR A 20 -13.43 15.70 7.95
N GLU A 21 -13.99 16.75 7.37
CA GLU A 21 -15.02 17.56 8.02
C GLU A 21 -16.27 16.72 8.37
N THR A 22 -16.73 15.88 7.43
CA THR A 22 -17.84 14.93 7.66
C THR A 22 -17.53 13.93 8.77
N LEU A 23 -16.29 13.45 8.86
CA LEU A 23 -15.82 12.56 9.94
C LEU A 23 -15.71 13.27 11.30
N GLY A 24 -15.89 14.59 11.36
CA GLY A 24 -15.81 15.37 12.59
C GLY A 24 -14.40 15.86 12.94
N TYR A 25 -13.48 15.85 11.98
CA TYR A 25 -12.15 16.43 12.13
C TYR A 25 -12.21 17.94 11.90
N LYS A 26 -11.71 18.72 12.85
CA LYS A 26 -11.58 20.18 12.71
C LYS A 26 -10.18 20.52 12.19
N GLU A 27 -10.12 21.22 11.08
CA GLU A 27 -8.86 21.74 10.54
C GLU A 27 -8.39 22.92 11.40
N VAL A 28 -7.20 22.79 12.01
CA VAL A 28 -6.62 23.83 12.87
C VAL A 28 -5.56 24.63 12.12
N LYS A 29 -4.72 23.95 11.33
CA LYS A 29 -3.60 24.60 10.64
C LYS A 29 -3.26 23.86 9.35
N VAL A 30 -2.99 24.62 8.30
CA VAL A 30 -2.43 24.14 7.04
C VAL A 30 -1.09 24.83 6.81
N GLU A 31 -0.04 24.05 6.65
CA GLU A 31 1.31 24.52 6.36
C GLU A 31 1.74 23.98 5.00
N GLU A 32 2.12 24.86 4.11
CA GLU A 32 2.74 24.45 2.83
C GLU A 32 4.17 23.98 3.08
N ILE A 33 4.47 22.75 2.66
CA ILE A 33 5.82 22.17 2.76
C ILE A 33 6.56 22.41 1.44
N SER A 34 5.85 22.33 0.33
CA SER A 34 6.33 22.59 -1.03
C SER A 34 5.13 22.86 -1.93
N ASP A 35 5.38 23.30 -3.18
CA ASP A 35 4.35 23.63 -4.18
C ASP A 35 3.31 22.51 -4.39
N LEU A 36 3.65 21.26 -4.05
CA LEU A 36 2.79 20.09 -4.24
C LEU A 36 2.36 19.41 -2.95
N LYS A 37 2.89 19.82 -1.77
CA LYS A 37 2.66 19.12 -0.50
C LYS A 37 2.31 20.07 0.62
N VAL A 38 1.28 19.70 1.37
CA VAL A 38 0.80 20.42 2.54
C VAL A 38 0.85 19.54 3.79
N ARG A 39 1.11 20.15 4.94
CA ARG A 39 0.92 19.52 6.24
C ARG A 39 -0.33 20.10 6.88
N VAL A 40 -1.32 19.26 7.09
CA VAL A 40 -2.58 19.64 7.71
C VAL A 40 -2.61 19.12 9.13
N THR A 41 -2.98 20.00 10.06
CA THR A 41 -3.17 19.67 11.47
C THR A 41 -4.66 19.67 11.76
N TYR A 42 -5.16 18.51 12.19
CA TYR A 42 -6.55 18.31 12.57
C TYR A 42 -6.67 18.15 14.09
N GLU A 43 -7.71 18.70 14.63
CA GLU A 43 -8.16 18.46 16.00
C GLU A 43 -9.35 17.51 15.97
N VAL A 44 -9.32 16.50 16.84
CA VAL A 44 -10.36 15.48 16.94
C VAL A 44 -10.73 15.26 18.38
N ASP A 45 -12.01 15.14 18.63
CA ASP A 45 -12.50 14.77 19.95
C ASP A 45 -12.40 13.24 20.13
N ASN A 46 -11.48 12.81 21.00
CA ASN A 46 -11.29 11.40 21.33
C ASN A 46 -12.22 10.89 22.42
N ASP A 47 -12.91 11.80 23.11
CA ASP A 47 -13.86 11.46 24.17
C ASP A 47 -15.26 11.17 23.58
N ASP A 48 -15.45 11.45 22.27
CA ASP A 48 -16.63 11.03 21.51
C ASP A 48 -16.68 9.48 21.46
N PRO A 49 -17.74 8.84 21.98
CA PRO A 49 -17.90 7.38 21.94
C PRO A 49 -17.87 6.81 20.53
N CYS A 50 -18.18 7.60 19.52
CA CYS A 50 -18.14 7.19 18.11
C CYS A 50 -16.72 7.24 17.50
N TYR A 51 -15.76 7.90 18.16
CA TYR A 51 -14.40 8.10 17.63
C TYR A 51 -13.70 6.79 17.18
N PRO A 52 -13.70 5.68 17.95
CA PRO A 52 -13.04 4.45 17.51
C PRO A 52 -13.62 3.89 16.20
N THR A 53 -14.94 4.03 16.01
CA THR A 53 -15.65 3.55 14.83
C THR A 53 -15.36 4.46 13.63
N ILE A 54 -15.37 5.77 13.82
CA ILE A 54 -14.99 6.77 12.81
C ILE A 54 -13.54 6.54 12.37
N ARG A 55 -12.64 6.26 13.30
CA ARG A 55 -11.24 5.98 13.01
C ARG A 55 -11.04 4.68 12.19
N ARG A 56 -11.87 3.65 12.44
CA ARG A 56 -11.89 2.44 11.61
C ARG A 56 -12.39 2.72 10.20
N LEU A 57 -13.43 3.54 10.07
CA LEU A 57 -13.96 3.97 8.78
C LEU A 57 -12.91 4.75 7.97
N GLU A 58 -12.23 5.70 8.59
CA GLU A 58 -11.12 6.44 7.97
C GLU A 58 -10.03 5.50 7.44
N ARG A 59 -9.61 4.50 8.23
CA ARG A 59 -8.62 3.51 7.79
C ARG A 59 -9.08 2.69 6.59
N LYS A 60 -10.38 2.40 6.48
CA LYS A 60 -10.94 1.70 5.31
C LYS A 60 -10.95 2.58 4.07
N LEU A 61 -11.34 3.87 4.22
CA LEU A 61 -11.38 4.85 3.13
C LEU A 61 -10.01 5.09 2.49
N TYR A 62 -8.98 5.13 3.32
CA TYR A 62 -7.61 5.46 2.89
C TYR A 62 -6.65 4.28 3.04
N ARG A 63 -7.18 3.06 2.95
CA ARG A 63 -6.36 1.85 2.96
C ARG A 63 -5.42 1.87 1.77
N GLN A 64 -4.12 1.84 2.05
CA GLN A 64 -3.11 1.64 1.02
C GLN A 64 -3.00 0.15 0.70
N GLY A 65 -2.88 -0.15 -0.58
CA GLY A 65 -2.59 -1.50 -1.03
C GLY A 65 -1.17 -1.96 -0.64
N PRO A 66 -0.88 -3.25 -0.81
CA PRO A 66 0.47 -3.74 -0.62
C PRO A 66 1.44 -3.00 -1.57
N PRO A 67 2.70 -2.81 -1.17
CA PRO A 67 3.69 -2.15 -2.02
C PRO A 67 4.04 -3.03 -3.24
N PHE A 68 4.37 -2.42 -4.35
CA PHE A 68 4.77 -3.14 -5.58
C PHE A 68 6.26 -3.48 -5.64
N TRP A 69 7.09 -2.82 -4.84
CA TRP A 69 8.55 -3.02 -4.86
C TRP A 69 9.03 -4.48 -4.63
N PRO A 70 8.33 -5.36 -3.85
CA PRO A 70 8.77 -6.74 -3.70
C PRO A 70 8.73 -7.53 -5.01
N VAL A 71 7.78 -7.25 -5.90
CA VAL A 71 7.74 -7.84 -7.26
C VAL A 71 9.03 -7.53 -7.98
N ILE A 72 9.42 -6.26 -8.01
CA ILE A 72 10.65 -5.82 -8.69
C ILE A 72 11.88 -6.52 -8.10
N LEU A 73 11.97 -6.59 -6.76
CA LEU A 73 13.08 -7.22 -6.07
C LEU A 73 13.18 -8.71 -6.40
N LEU A 74 12.06 -9.44 -6.37
CA LEU A 74 12.03 -10.88 -6.68
C LEU A 74 12.47 -11.17 -8.11
N VAL A 75 12.02 -10.35 -9.09
CA VAL A 75 12.47 -10.45 -10.48
C VAL A 75 13.97 -10.25 -10.60
N PHE A 76 14.55 -9.25 -9.93
CA PHE A 76 15.99 -9.02 -9.94
C PHE A 76 16.78 -10.19 -9.34
N ILE A 77 16.30 -10.77 -8.24
CA ILE A 77 16.95 -11.95 -7.62
C ILE A 77 16.91 -13.14 -8.57
N ALA A 78 15.75 -13.44 -9.17
CA ALA A 78 15.61 -14.55 -10.11
C ALA A 78 16.53 -14.36 -11.33
N PHE A 79 16.57 -13.15 -11.89
CA PHE A 79 17.44 -12.82 -13.02
C PHE A 79 18.93 -12.95 -12.67
N GLY A 80 19.33 -12.52 -11.47
CA GLY A 80 20.68 -12.69 -10.96
C GLY A 80 21.11 -14.15 -10.88
N LEU A 81 20.24 -15.00 -10.34
CA LEU A 81 20.50 -16.46 -10.26
C LEU A 81 20.63 -17.10 -11.63
N LEU A 82 19.71 -16.78 -12.57
CA LEU A 82 19.75 -17.30 -13.95
C LEU A 82 21.00 -16.80 -14.68
N SER A 83 21.36 -15.53 -14.56
CA SER A 83 22.56 -14.97 -15.18
C SER A 83 23.84 -15.63 -14.65
N THR A 84 23.92 -15.90 -13.36
CA THR A 84 25.04 -16.61 -12.74
C THR A 84 25.17 -18.01 -13.29
N PHE A 85 24.07 -18.73 -13.43
CA PHE A 85 24.05 -20.07 -14.03
C PHE A 85 24.60 -20.06 -15.47
N VAL A 86 24.14 -19.13 -16.30
CA VAL A 86 24.60 -18.97 -17.69
C VAL A 86 26.10 -18.64 -17.75
N VAL A 87 26.58 -17.74 -16.91
CA VAL A 87 28.00 -17.37 -16.85
C VAL A 87 28.87 -18.56 -16.42
N LEU A 88 28.43 -19.36 -15.46
CA LEU A 88 29.15 -20.56 -15.03
C LEU A 88 29.18 -21.62 -16.12
N LEU A 89 28.07 -21.83 -16.81
CA LEU A 89 27.97 -22.73 -17.97
C LEU A 89 29.01 -22.33 -19.05
N ALA A 90 29.06 -21.03 -19.39
CA ALA A 90 29.98 -20.53 -20.41
C ALA A 90 31.46 -20.60 -20.00
N LYS A 91 31.79 -20.43 -18.71
CA LYS A 91 33.18 -20.44 -18.23
C LYS A 91 33.73 -21.83 -17.99
N GLN A 92 32.94 -22.77 -17.49
CA GLN A 92 33.42 -24.10 -17.09
C GLN A 92 33.43 -25.11 -18.25
N GLY A 93 32.60 -24.88 -19.30
CA GLY A 93 32.56 -25.79 -20.46
C GLY A 93 32.34 -27.24 -20.05
N ASP A 94 33.25 -28.13 -20.48
CA ASP A 94 33.17 -29.57 -20.21
C ASP A 94 33.33 -29.95 -18.71
N LYS A 95 33.81 -29.02 -17.86
CA LYS A 95 33.90 -29.20 -16.40
C LYS A 95 32.64 -28.80 -15.67
N PHE A 96 31.62 -28.34 -16.38
CA PHE A 96 30.38 -27.86 -15.79
C PHE A 96 29.55 -29.04 -15.27
N ASP A 97 29.42 -29.15 -13.95
CA ASP A 97 28.48 -30.10 -13.36
C ASP A 97 27.04 -29.54 -13.45
N LEU A 98 26.33 -29.99 -14.45
CA LEU A 98 24.98 -29.56 -14.76
C LEU A 98 24.03 -29.79 -13.57
N LEU A 99 24.11 -30.95 -12.92
CA LEU A 99 23.19 -31.31 -11.84
C LEU A 99 23.38 -30.42 -10.62
N THR A 100 24.61 -30.30 -10.13
CA THR A 100 24.92 -29.48 -8.95
C THR A 100 24.60 -28.00 -9.20
N ASN A 101 24.98 -27.46 -10.39
CA ASN A 101 24.71 -26.06 -10.70
C ASN A 101 23.21 -25.78 -10.95
N ALA A 102 22.48 -26.74 -11.54
CA ALA A 102 21.03 -26.61 -11.71
C ALA A 102 20.32 -26.59 -10.34
N LEU A 103 20.69 -27.46 -9.42
CA LEU A 103 20.14 -27.46 -8.06
C LEU A 103 20.49 -26.18 -7.29
N ALA A 104 21.71 -25.66 -7.48
CA ALA A 104 22.17 -24.46 -6.77
C ALA A 104 21.55 -23.16 -7.29
N PHE A 105 21.27 -23.04 -8.57
CA PHE A 105 20.84 -21.79 -9.19
C PHE A 105 19.47 -21.85 -9.87
N LEU A 106 19.16 -22.88 -10.66
CA LEU A 106 17.88 -22.95 -11.36
C LEU A 106 16.72 -23.25 -10.42
N LEU A 107 16.87 -24.18 -9.49
CA LEU A 107 15.80 -24.51 -8.55
C LEU A 107 15.42 -23.29 -7.67
N PRO A 108 16.37 -22.57 -7.04
CA PRO A 108 16.05 -21.33 -6.34
C PRO A 108 15.46 -20.25 -7.24
N ALA A 109 15.95 -20.08 -8.48
CA ALA A 109 15.41 -19.11 -9.42
C ALA A 109 13.94 -19.38 -9.74
N PHE A 110 13.58 -20.64 -10.03
CA PHE A 110 12.18 -21.00 -10.27
C PHE A 110 11.31 -20.86 -9.02
N THR A 111 11.85 -21.15 -7.84
CA THR A 111 11.13 -20.95 -6.58
C THR A 111 10.82 -19.45 -6.36
N VAL A 112 11.80 -18.58 -6.61
CA VAL A 112 11.63 -17.12 -6.50
C VAL A 112 10.61 -16.62 -7.51
N LEU A 113 10.63 -17.09 -8.76
CA LEU A 113 9.65 -16.72 -9.77
C LEU A 113 8.23 -17.19 -9.41
N ALA A 114 8.08 -18.39 -8.85
CA ALA A 114 6.78 -18.87 -8.37
C ALA A 114 6.23 -17.98 -7.24
N LEU A 115 7.08 -17.57 -6.30
CA LEU A 115 6.71 -16.64 -5.23
C LEU A 115 6.34 -15.27 -5.79
N ASP A 116 7.04 -14.80 -6.82
CA ASP A 116 6.73 -13.53 -7.49
C ASP A 116 5.35 -13.55 -8.15
N VAL A 117 5.01 -14.61 -8.86
CA VAL A 117 3.69 -14.81 -9.46
C VAL A 117 2.60 -14.81 -8.39
N LEU A 118 2.79 -15.54 -7.28
CA LEU A 118 1.85 -15.58 -6.17
C LEU A 118 1.66 -14.20 -5.53
N TYR A 119 2.76 -13.49 -5.29
CA TYR A 119 2.70 -12.14 -4.72
C TYR A 119 2.03 -11.15 -5.68
N THR A 120 2.32 -11.22 -6.97
CA THR A 120 1.70 -10.39 -8.00
C THR A 120 0.18 -10.61 -8.04
N PHE A 121 -0.26 -11.87 -8.00
CA PHE A 121 -1.69 -12.19 -7.92
C PHE A 121 -2.34 -11.62 -6.65
N PHE A 122 -1.68 -11.78 -5.50
CA PHE A 122 -2.14 -11.18 -4.23
C PHE A 122 -2.21 -9.65 -4.31
N TYR A 123 -1.19 -9.01 -4.90
CA TYR A 123 -1.14 -7.56 -5.09
C TYR A 123 -2.33 -7.05 -5.92
N PHE A 124 -2.58 -7.65 -7.08
CA PHE A 124 -3.71 -7.24 -7.94
C PHE A 124 -5.06 -7.51 -7.28
N SER A 125 -5.23 -8.65 -6.63
CA SER A 125 -6.46 -8.99 -5.91
C SER A 125 -6.74 -8.03 -4.75
N ALA A 126 -5.72 -7.67 -3.97
CA ALA A 126 -5.86 -6.73 -2.87
C ALA A 126 -6.18 -5.31 -3.37
N ASN A 127 -5.49 -4.84 -4.41
CA ASN A 127 -5.74 -3.52 -4.99
C ASN A 127 -7.12 -3.43 -5.66
N LYS A 128 -7.56 -4.49 -6.34
CA LYS A 128 -8.91 -4.54 -6.93
C LYS A 128 -9.99 -4.34 -5.85
N ARG A 129 -9.89 -5.06 -4.73
CA ARG A 129 -10.82 -4.89 -3.60
C ARG A 129 -10.82 -3.47 -3.05
N ILE A 130 -9.66 -2.84 -2.91
CA ILE A 130 -9.55 -1.47 -2.43
C ILE A 130 -10.20 -0.48 -3.39
N LEU A 131 -10.00 -0.67 -4.72
CA LEU A 131 -10.60 0.16 -5.74
C LEU A 131 -12.13 0.01 -5.79
N GLU A 132 -12.66 -1.17 -5.58
CA GLU A 132 -14.10 -1.43 -5.56
C GLU A 132 -14.78 -0.93 -4.28
N GLU A 133 -14.16 -1.10 -3.12
CA GLU A 133 -14.74 -0.72 -1.83
C GLU A 133 -14.63 0.79 -1.54
N SER A 134 -13.54 1.45 -1.92
CA SER A 134 -13.28 2.85 -1.58
C SER A 134 -14.34 3.83 -2.11
N PRO A 135 -14.80 3.76 -3.38
CA PRO A 135 -15.82 4.68 -3.90
C PRO A 135 -17.16 4.52 -3.19
N LEU A 136 -17.55 3.29 -2.83
CA LEU A 136 -18.80 3.02 -2.11
C LEU A 136 -18.81 3.74 -0.74
N TYR A 137 -17.71 3.65 -0.01
CA TYR A 137 -17.58 4.36 1.27
C TYR A 137 -17.50 5.88 1.10
N LYS A 138 -16.87 6.38 0.04
CA LYS A 138 -16.78 7.83 -0.20
C LYS A 138 -18.14 8.45 -0.50
N ASN A 139 -18.95 7.81 -1.33
CA ASN A 139 -20.25 8.32 -1.73
C ASN A 139 -21.27 8.34 -0.57
N ASP A 140 -21.19 7.34 0.31
CA ASP A 140 -22.14 7.16 1.41
C ASP A 140 -21.62 7.62 2.77
N ILE A 141 -20.48 8.30 2.82
CA ILE A 141 -19.81 8.62 4.09
C ILE A 141 -20.69 9.40 5.05
N ALA A 142 -21.44 10.38 4.56
CA ALA A 142 -22.32 11.19 5.39
C ALA A 142 -23.41 10.34 6.05
N SER A 143 -24.04 9.45 5.29
CA SER A 143 -25.09 8.54 5.79
C SER A 143 -24.52 7.53 6.79
N ILE A 144 -23.32 7.02 6.53
CA ILE A 144 -22.64 6.07 7.43
C ILE A 144 -22.28 6.74 8.75
N VAL A 145 -21.70 7.96 8.71
CA VAL A 145 -21.35 8.73 9.92
C VAL A 145 -22.59 9.06 10.73
N GLN A 146 -23.68 9.48 10.07
CA GLN A 146 -24.93 9.76 10.75
C GLN A 146 -25.51 8.52 11.44
N ARG A 147 -25.46 7.35 10.80
CA ARG A 147 -25.88 6.06 11.43
C ARG A 147 -25.00 5.67 12.63
N ILE A 148 -23.71 5.98 12.58
CA ILE A 148 -22.79 5.72 13.69
C ILE A 148 -23.12 6.61 14.89
N ARG A 149 -23.45 7.88 14.65
CA ARG A 149 -23.79 8.85 15.72
C ARG A 149 -25.17 8.64 16.34
N ASN A 150 -26.09 8.03 15.60
CA ASN A 150 -27.46 7.75 16.05
C ASN A 150 -27.63 6.41 16.79
N LYS A 151 -26.53 5.66 16.98
CA LYS A 151 -26.48 4.42 17.78
C LYS A 151 -25.95 4.68 19.18
#